data_0aa64c6723505181877c2267020240ab
#
_entry.id   0aa64c6723505181877c2267020240ab
#
_cell.length_a   1.000
_cell.length_b   1.000
_cell.length_c   1.000
_cell.angle_alpha   90.00
_cell.angle_beta   90.00
_cell.angle_gamma   90.00
#
_symmetry.space_group_name_H-M   'P 1'
#
loop_
_entity.id
_entity.type
_entity.pdbx_description
1 polymer ?
#
loop_
_entity_poly.entity_id
_entity_poly.type
_entity_poly.pdbx_seq_one_letter_code
_entity_poly.pdbx_strand_id
1 'polypeptide(L)'
;MRAAVALADDNGIEAVSMRRLAKDLGVEAMSLYNHVENKGDLVDAMVDDVVREIDLPSDQDWETAIRRCAISAYDTFLRHPWACSLVLSPGSLRLEENPRLRYMEWLLGRLEDAGFSAELTYRGYHALDSHILGFTMWHLGHSVGGEDITGGLSAEDFIAGLVPRLRSAGYPHLAEHAEQHVSAEWRENLREFEFGLDLILDGLKQAL
;
A
#
# COMPACT_ATOMS: atom_id res chain seq x y z
N MET A 1 1.84 7.48 -19.83
CA MET A 1 1.75 7.17 -18.41
C MET A 1 2.70 6.06 -18.01
N ARG A 2 2.64 4.85 -18.58
CA ARG A 2 3.49 3.69 -18.22
C ARG A 2 4.99 3.97 -18.06
N ALA A 3 5.60 4.80 -18.92
CA ALA A 3 7.02 5.15 -18.78
C ALA A 3 7.33 5.98 -17.53
N ALA A 4 6.39 6.82 -17.09
CA ALA A 4 6.54 7.61 -15.87
C ALA A 4 6.40 6.74 -14.62
N VAL A 5 5.45 5.79 -14.63
CA VAL A 5 5.28 4.79 -13.56
C VAL A 5 6.54 3.93 -13.45
N ALA A 6 7.02 3.34 -14.55
CA ALA A 6 8.25 2.53 -14.54
C ALA A 6 9.47 3.32 -14.03
N LEU A 7 9.60 4.59 -14.42
CA LEU A 7 10.68 5.45 -13.92
C LEU A 7 10.59 5.65 -12.39
N ALA A 8 9.38 5.78 -11.84
CA ALA A 8 9.16 5.90 -10.41
C ALA A 8 9.42 4.58 -9.67
N ASP A 9 9.04 3.44 -10.26
CA ASP A 9 9.29 2.12 -9.69
C ASP A 9 10.79 1.81 -9.56
N ASP A 10 11.54 2.16 -10.61
CA ASP A 10 12.99 1.89 -10.65
C ASP A 10 13.83 2.87 -9.81
N ASN A 11 13.39 4.12 -9.66
CA ASN A 11 14.25 5.20 -9.14
C ASN A 11 13.59 6.06 -8.04
N GLY A 12 12.37 5.73 -7.63
CA GLY A 12 11.56 6.53 -6.71
C GLY A 12 10.90 7.74 -7.37
N ILE A 13 9.84 8.24 -6.73
CA ILE A 13 9.02 9.35 -7.24
C ILE A 13 9.80 10.67 -7.41
N GLU A 14 10.83 10.89 -6.59
CA GLU A 14 11.66 12.08 -6.66
C GLU A 14 12.50 12.15 -7.95
N ALA A 15 12.79 10.98 -8.56
CA ALA A 15 13.49 10.91 -9.83
C ALA A 15 12.62 11.32 -11.03
N VAL A 16 11.30 11.37 -10.86
CA VAL A 16 10.35 11.74 -11.92
C VAL A 16 10.37 13.25 -12.13
N SER A 17 10.75 13.65 -13.34
CA SER A 17 10.68 15.05 -13.79
C SER A 17 10.33 15.09 -15.26
N MET A 18 9.67 16.18 -15.70
CA MET A 18 9.30 16.38 -17.12
C MET A 18 10.52 16.24 -18.04
N ARG A 19 11.67 16.78 -17.63
CA ARG A 19 12.91 16.71 -18.41
C ARG A 19 13.45 15.29 -18.54
N ARG A 20 13.44 14.50 -17.44
CA ARG A 20 13.93 13.11 -17.45
C ARG A 20 13.00 12.24 -18.27
N LEU A 21 11.70 12.37 -18.05
CA LEU A 21 10.68 11.61 -18.79
C LEU A 21 10.75 11.91 -20.31
N ALA A 22 10.90 13.17 -20.69
CA ALA A 22 11.07 13.55 -22.10
C ALA A 22 12.32 12.92 -22.72
N LYS A 23 13.44 12.93 -21.99
CA LYS A 23 14.69 12.30 -22.42
C LYS A 23 14.52 10.79 -22.62
N ASP A 24 13.85 10.10 -21.68
CA ASP A 24 13.66 8.65 -21.72
C ASP A 24 12.70 8.25 -22.85
N LEU A 25 11.74 9.11 -23.18
CA LEU A 25 10.80 8.94 -24.29
C LEU A 25 11.35 9.41 -25.67
N GLY A 26 12.50 10.07 -25.69
CA GLY A 26 13.09 10.60 -26.92
C GLY A 26 12.29 11.77 -27.54
N VAL A 27 11.59 12.56 -26.71
CA VAL A 27 10.76 13.71 -27.13
C VAL A 27 11.24 15.01 -26.48
N GLU A 28 10.76 16.14 -26.96
CA GLU A 28 11.00 17.42 -26.29
C GLU A 28 10.09 17.59 -25.06
N ALA A 29 10.63 18.16 -23.96
CA ALA A 29 9.88 18.35 -22.73
C ALA A 29 8.57 19.14 -22.93
N MET A 30 8.56 20.09 -23.84
CA MET A 30 7.35 20.88 -24.17
C MET A 30 6.21 20.02 -24.73
N SER A 31 6.50 18.89 -25.39
CA SER A 31 5.44 18.00 -25.90
C SER A 31 4.67 17.30 -24.78
N LEU A 32 5.30 17.08 -23.62
CA LEU A 32 4.64 16.49 -22.45
C LEU A 32 3.62 17.44 -21.81
N TYR A 33 3.88 18.74 -21.86
CA TYR A 33 2.96 19.77 -21.34
C TYR A 33 1.65 19.90 -22.15
N ASN A 34 1.57 19.27 -23.32
CA ASN A 34 0.30 19.12 -24.05
C ASN A 34 -0.64 18.08 -23.41
N HIS A 35 -0.12 17.23 -22.51
CA HIS A 35 -0.86 16.13 -21.88
C HIS A 35 -1.07 16.31 -20.38
N VAL A 36 -0.21 17.08 -19.71
CA VAL A 36 -0.27 17.39 -18.27
C VAL A 36 0.17 18.83 -18.04
N GLU A 37 -0.52 19.55 -17.17
CA GLU A 37 -0.25 20.98 -16.95
C GLU A 37 1.05 21.21 -16.17
N ASN A 38 1.34 20.31 -15.24
CA ASN A 38 2.50 20.40 -14.35
C ASN A 38 2.93 19.01 -13.81
N LYS A 39 4.00 18.97 -12.98
CA LYS A 39 4.47 17.74 -12.33
C LYS A 39 3.43 17.14 -11.38
N GLY A 40 2.66 17.95 -10.68
CA GLY A 40 1.60 17.50 -9.78
C GLY A 40 0.54 16.69 -10.51
N ASP A 41 0.03 17.23 -11.63
CA ASP A 41 -0.95 16.55 -12.49
C ASP A 41 -0.39 15.24 -13.08
N LEU A 42 0.90 15.21 -13.41
CA LEU A 42 1.56 13.99 -13.85
C LEU A 42 1.56 12.95 -12.73
N VAL A 43 1.95 13.33 -11.52
CA VAL A 43 1.99 12.44 -10.36
C VAL A 43 0.59 11.93 -10.00
N ASP A 44 -0.41 12.79 -10.01
CA ASP A 44 -1.80 12.40 -9.78
C ASP A 44 -2.28 11.38 -10.81
N ALA A 45 -2.00 11.61 -12.09
CA ALA A 45 -2.35 10.67 -13.14
C ALA A 45 -1.58 9.34 -13.04
N MET A 46 -0.34 9.36 -12.53
CA MET A 46 0.44 8.14 -12.25
C MET A 46 -0.19 7.34 -11.10
N VAL A 47 -0.59 7.99 -10.00
CA VAL A 47 -1.29 7.34 -8.88
C VAL A 47 -2.62 6.75 -9.36
N ASP A 48 -3.37 7.48 -10.18
CA ASP A 48 -4.62 7.00 -10.77
C ASP A 48 -4.40 5.76 -11.67
N ASP A 49 -3.30 5.71 -12.42
CA ASP A 49 -2.94 4.51 -13.21
C ASP A 49 -2.65 3.30 -12.32
N VAL A 50 -1.93 3.51 -11.22
CA VAL A 50 -1.66 2.46 -10.23
C VAL A 50 -2.94 1.96 -9.56
N VAL A 51 -3.83 2.87 -9.13
CA VAL A 51 -5.10 2.49 -8.50
C VAL A 51 -6.02 1.70 -9.46
N ARG A 52 -5.93 1.93 -10.78
CA ARG A 52 -6.68 1.13 -11.76
C ARG A 52 -6.26 -0.33 -11.81
N GLU A 53 -5.08 -0.69 -11.32
CA GLU A 53 -4.61 -2.07 -11.27
C GLU A 53 -5.26 -2.88 -10.15
N ILE A 54 -5.87 -2.20 -9.16
CA ILE A 54 -6.57 -2.85 -8.05
C ILE A 54 -7.81 -3.56 -8.59
N ASP A 55 -7.92 -4.86 -8.31
CA ASP A 55 -9.07 -5.67 -8.69
C ASP A 55 -10.30 -5.28 -7.86
N LEU A 56 -11.42 -5.06 -8.53
CA LEU A 56 -12.71 -4.71 -7.93
C LEU A 56 -13.76 -5.76 -8.33
N PRO A 57 -13.80 -6.93 -7.67
CA PRO A 57 -14.70 -8.04 -8.04
C PRO A 57 -16.17 -7.67 -7.89
N SER A 58 -17.01 -8.10 -8.84
CA SER A 58 -18.45 -7.81 -8.85
C SER A 58 -19.35 -9.04 -8.65
N ASP A 59 -18.81 -10.24 -8.82
CA ASP A 59 -19.52 -11.50 -8.95
C ASP A 59 -19.42 -12.42 -7.72
N GLN A 60 -18.90 -11.90 -6.60
CA GLN A 60 -18.65 -12.65 -5.37
C GLN A 60 -19.45 -12.08 -4.20
N ASP A 61 -19.60 -12.87 -3.12
CA ASP A 61 -20.09 -12.36 -1.86
C ASP A 61 -19.18 -11.24 -1.32
N TRP A 62 -19.72 -10.40 -0.44
CA TRP A 62 -19.06 -9.21 0.02
C TRP A 62 -17.70 -9.50 0.70
N GLU A 63 -17.62 -10.56 1.51
CA GLU A 63 -16.40 -10.92 2.26
C GLU A 63 -15.29 -11.35 1.31
N THR A 64 -15.58 -12.27 0.39
CA THR A 64 -14.66 -12.76 -0.63
C THR A 64 -14.22 -11.63 -1.58
N ALA A 65 -15.16 -10.77 -1.99
CA ALA A 65 -14.88 -9.65 -2.87
C ALA A 65 -13.94 -8.62 -2.20
N ILE A 66 -14.22 -8.23 -0.95
CA ILE A 66 -13.40 -7.28 -0.20
C ILE A 66 -12.01 -7.88 0.10
N ARG A 67 -11.92 -9.15 0.49
CA ARG A 67 -10.65 -9.86 0.68
C ARG A 67 -9.77 -9.80 -0.56
N ARG A 68 -10.33 -10.16 -1.70
CA ARG A 68 -9.62 -10.16 -2.98
C ARG A 68 -9.17 -8.76 -3.38
N CYS A 69 -10.02 -7.76 -3.21
CA CYS A 69 -9.66 -6.36 -3.45
C CYS A 69 -8.52 -5.90 -2.53
N ALA A 70 -8.59 -6.21 -1.22
CA ALA A 70 -7.58 -5.82 -0.25
C ALA A 70 -6.20 -6.44 -0.56
N ILE A 71 -6.16 -7.74 -0.90
CA ILE A 71 -4.91 -8.41 -1.32
C ILE A 71 -4.38 -7.78 -2.62
N SER A 72 -5.25 -7.53 -3.60
CA SER A 72 -4.87 -6.87 -4.85
C SER A 72 -4.32 -5.46 -4.63
N ALA A 73 -4.90 -4.69 -3.71
CA ALA A 73 -4.41 -3.36 -3.35
C ALA A 73 -3.03 -3.44 -2.67
N TYR A 74 -2.87 -4.35 -1.72
CA TYR A 74 -1.60 -4.61 -1.06
C TYR A 74 -0.50 -4.96 -2.08
N ASP A 75 -0.74 -5.94 -2.96
CA ASP A 75 0.21 -6.35 -4.01
C ASP A 75 0.53 -5.22 -4.99
N THR A 76 -0.47 -4.41 -5.33
CA THR A 76 -0.30 -3.25 -6.21
C THR A 76 0.62 -2.22 -5.59
N PHE A 77 0.41 -1.87 -4.32
CA PHE A 77 1.28 -0.90 -3.63
C PHE A 77 2.66 -1.45 -3.31
N LEU A 78 2.84 -2.77 -3.19
CA LEU A 78 4.18 -3.36 -3.11
C LEU A 78 4.95 -3.27 -4.43
N ARG A 79 4.25 -3.36 -5.57
CA ARG A 79 4.87 -3.14 -6.90
C ARG A 79 5.18 -1.67 -7.17
N HIS A 80 4.39 -0.76 -6.59
CA HIS A 80 4.48 0.68 -6.77
C HIS A 80 4.62 1.40 -5.41
N PRO A 81 5.75 1.22 -4.67
CA PRO A 81 5.89 1.69 -3.29
C PRO A 81 5.66 3.20 -3.13
N TRP A 82 6.07 3.98 -4.11
CA TRP A 82 5.91 5.43 -4.14
C TRP A 82 4.45 5.88 -4.16
N ALA A 83 3.54 5.06 -4.72
CA ALA A 83 2.12 5.40 -4.84
C ALA A 83 1.38 5.25 -3.50
N CYS A 84 1.79 4.32 -2.62
CA CYS A 84 1.13 4.06 -1.35
C CYS A 84 0.99 5.31 -0.46
N SER A 85 2.04 6.13 -0.37
CA SER A 85 2.00 7.37 0.40
C SER A 85 1.24 8.50 -0.29
N LEU A 86 1.09 8.45 -1.60
CA LEU A 86 0.49 9.51 -2.41
C LEU A 86 -1.00 9.28 -2.67
N VAL A 87 -1.51 8.06 -2.53
CA VAL A 87 -2.91 7.75 -2.78
C VAL A 87 -3.87 8.53 -1.87
N LEU A 88 -3.43 8.89 -0.66
CA LEU A 88 -4.19 9.71 0.29
C LEU A 88 -4.13 11.21 -0.01
N SER A 89 -3.28 11.65 -0.93
CA SER A 89 -3.24 13.05 -1.33
C SER A 89 -4.55 13.44 -2.01
N PRO A 90 -5.10 14.65 -1.73
CA PRO A 90 -6.40 15.05 -2.28
C PRO A 90 -6.45 15.08 -3.80
N GLY A 91 -5.30 15.09 -4.48
CA GLY A 91 -5.19 15.02 -5.93
C GLY A 91 -6.08 16.01 -6.68
N SER A 92 -6.15 15.85 -7.97
CA SER A 92 -7.14 16.55 -8.78
C SER A 92 -8.52 15.91 -8.55
N LEU A 93 -9.45 16.63 -7.91
CA LEU A 93 -10.84 16.20 -7.69
C LEU A 93 -11.66 16.19 -8.98
N ARG A 94 -11.11 15.59 -10.06
CA ARG A 94 -11.91 15.28 -11.23
C ARG A 94 -12.87 14.17 -10.87
N LEU A 95 -14.17 14.46 -10.84
CA LEU A 95 -15.20 13.45 -10.50
C LEU A 95 -15.37 12.43 -11.62
N GLU A 96 -15.14 12.83 -12.86
CA GLU A 96 -15.28 11.97 -14.03
C GLU A 96 -14.09 11.00 -14.14
N GLU A 97 -14.39 9.70 -14.23
CA GLU A 97 -13.41 8.62 -14.42
C GLU A 97 -12.26 8.55 -13.38
N ASN A 98 -12.49 9.02 -12.16
CA ASN A 98 -11.49 9.00 -11.09
C ASN A 98 -11.37 7.59 -10.47
N PRO A 99 -10.22 6.90 -10.63
CA PRO A 99 -10.05 5.53 -10.13
C PRO A 99 -10.10 5.42 -8.61
N ARG A 100 -9.61 6.45 -7.89
CA ARG A 100 -9.65 6.49 -6.42
C ARG A 100 -11.11 6.58 -5.91
N LEU A 101 -11.92 7.43 -6.54
CA LEU A 101 -13.35 7.53 -6.21
C LEU A 101 -14.09 6.25 -6.58
N ARG A 102 -13.74 5.61 -7.71
CA ARG A 102 -14.31 4.33 -8.11
C ARG A 102 -13.99 3.20 -7.12
N TYR A 103 -12.76 3.16 -6.60
CA TYR A 103 -12.37 2.22 -5.55
C TYR A 103 -13.18 2.45 -4.27
N MET A 104 -13.26 3.70 -3.80
CA MET A 104 -14.04 4.07 -2.62
C MET A 104 -15.52 3.72 -2.77
N GLU A 105 -16.13 4.11 -3.87
CA GLU A 105 -17.54 3.83 -4.19
C GLU A 105 -17.80 2.33 -4.24
N TRP A 106 -16.89 1.56 -4.86
CA TRP A 106 -17.01 0.11 -4.92
C TRP A 106 -16.99 -0.51 -3.50
N LEU A 107 -16.04 -0.10 -2.65
CA LEU A 107 -15.91 -0.66 -1.30
C LEU A 107 -17.11 -0.31 -0.41
N LEU A 108 -17.56 0.94 -0.45
CA LEU A 108 -18.76 1.39 0.26
C LEU A 108 -20.00 0.62 -0.23
N GLY A 109 -20.18 0.50 -1.55
CA GLY A 109 -21.29 -0.22 -2.14
C GLY A 109 -21.30 -1.71 -1.77
N ARG A 110 -20.13 -2.39 -1.71
CA ARG A 110 -20.07 -3.79 -1.25
C ARG A 110 -20.57 -3.96 0.18
N LEU A 111 -20.24 -3.03 1.08
CA LEU A 111 -20.73 -3.07 2.46
C LEU A 111 -22.22 -2.76 2.54
N GLU A 112 -22.72 -1.75 1.84
CA GLU A 112 -24.15 -1.42 1.81
C GLU A 112 -25.00 -2.54 1.22
N ASP A 113 -24.59 -3.12 0.09
CA ASP A 113 -25.28 -4.25 -0.56
C ASP A 113 -25.32 -5.49 0.33
N ALA A 114 -24.34 -5.67 1.23
CA ALA A 114 -24.30 -6.72 2.23
C ALA A 114 -25.30 -6.50 3.40
N GLY A 115 -25.88 -5.30 3.51
CA GLY A 115 -26.86 -4.95 4.54
C GLY A 115 -26.30 -4.21 5.74
N PHE A 116 -25.04 -3.75 5.68
CA PHE A 116 -24.48 -2.93 6.74
C PHE A 116 -25.19 -1.56 6.85
N SER A 117 -25.41 -1.08 8.06
CA SER A 117 -25.94 0.26 8.27
C SER A 117 -24.93 1.32 7.78
N ALA A 118 -25.40 2.53 7.46
CA ALA A 118 -24.52 3.62 7.03
C ALA A 118 -23.37 3.90 8.01
N GLU A 119 -23.64 3.81 9.33
CA GLU A 119 -22.63 3.97 10.37
C GLU A 119 -21.58 2.85 10.31
N LEU A 120 -22.01 1.61 10.14
CA LEU A 120 -21.11 0.46 10.10
C LEU A 120 -20.35 0.39 8.77
N THR A 121 -20.96 0.78 7.66
CA THR A 121 -20.30 0.97 6.36
C THR A 121 -19.16 1.99 6.48
N TYR A 122 -19.42 3.15 7.09
CA TYR A 122 -18.40 4.17 7.33
C TYR A 122 -17.22 3.62 8.16
N ARG A 123 -17.52 2.95 9.27
CA ARG A 123 -16.48 2.37 10.16
C ARG A 123 -15.72 1.23 9.47
N GLY A 124 -16.43 0.37 8.76
CA GLY A 124 -15.84 -0.75 8.01
C GLY A 124 -14.89 -0.28 6.91
N TYR A 125 -15.32 0.72 6.13
CA TYR A 125 -14.48 1.36 5.13
C TYR A 125 -13.15 1.84 5.75
N HIS A 126 -13.22 2.64 6.83
CA HIS A 126 -12.01 3.18 7.44
C HIS A 126 -11.12 2.10 8.07
N ALA A 127 -11.70 1.06 8.65
CA ALA A 127 -10.92 -0.06 9.22
C ALA A 127 -10.16 -0.80 8.12
N LEU A 128 -10.82 -1.13 7.02
CA LEU A 128 -10.24 -1.83 5.87
C LEU A 128 -9.16 -0.99 5.18
N ASP A 129 -9.47 0.25 4.86
CA ASP A 129 -8.56 1.14 4.13
C ASP A 129 -7.31 1.48 4.98
N SER A 130 -7.51 1.72 6.29
CA SER A 130 -6.40 1.93 7.23
C SER A 130 -5.52 0.68 7.38
N HIS A 131 -6.09 -0.53 7.35
CA HIS A 131 -5.32 -1.76 7.40
C HIS A 131 -4.50 -1.94 6.12
N ILE A 132 -5.12 -1.79 4.95
CA ILE A 132 -4.46 -1.95 3.65
C ILE A 132 -3.27 -1.00 3.55
N LEU A 133 -3.50 0.30 3.74
CA LEU A 133 -2.46 1.30 3.59
C LEU A 133 -1.44 1.27 4.73
N GLY A 134 -1.90 1.16 5.98
CA GLY A 134 -1.03 1.15 7.16
C GLY A 134 -0.11 -0.05 7.18
N PHE A 135 -0.63 -1.25 6.91
CA PHE A 135 0.20 -2.45 6.85
C PHE A 135 1.20 -2.41 5.69
N THR A 136 0.76 -1.95 4.50
CA THR A 136 1.66 -1.80 3.35
C THR A 136 2.78 -0.80 3.65
N MET A 137 2.47 0.36 4.22
CA MET A 137 3.49 1.34 4.60
C MET A 137 4.46 0.81 5.66
N TRP A 138 3.94 0.06 6.65
CA TRP A 138 4.76 -0.60 7.66
C TRP A 138 5.71 -1.61 7.02
N HIS A 139 5.21 -2.45 6.12
CA HIS A 139 6.02 -3.42 5.38
C HIS A 139 7.11 -2.72 4.55
N LEU A 140 6.75 -1.70 3.77
CA LEU A 140 7.70 -0.94 2.96
C LEU A 140 8.76 -0.24 3.82
N GLY A 141 8.39 0.32 4.96
CA GLY A 141 9.31 0.96 5.90
C GLY A 141 10.33 -0.02 6.49
N HIS A 142 9.94 -1.26 6.74
CA HIS A 142 10.85 -2.30 7.23
C HIS A 142 11.76 -2.87 6.13
N SER A 143 11.33 -2.80 4.87
CA SER A 143 12.13 -3.26 3.73
C SER A 143 13.23 -2.28 3.32
N VAL A 144 13.04 -0.98 3.56
CA VAL A 144 13.93 0.11 3.08
C VAL A 144 15.08 0.44 4.05
N GLY A 145 15.10 -0.09 5.26
CA GLY A 145 16.08 0.31 6.29
C GLY A 145 17.10 -0.76 6.71
N GLY A 146 17.04 -1.95 6.12
CA GLY A 146 17.79 -3.10 6.62
C GLY A 146 19.31 -2.91 6.66
N GLU A 147 19.92 -2.42 5.60
CA GLU A 147 21.38 -2.30 5.49
C GLU A 147 21.97 -1.14 6.33
N ASP A 148 21.28 -0.01 6.40
CA ASP A 148 21.74 1.16 7.16
C ASP A 148 21.64 0.95 8.69
N ILE A 149 20.62 0.24 9.15
CA ILE A 149 20.37 0.00 10.57
C ILE A 149 21.24 -1.15 11.10
N THR A 150 21.51 -2.16 10.29
CA THR A 150 22.29 -3.35 10.68
C THR A 150 23.80 -3.14 10.62
N GLY A 151 24.27 -2.02 10.03
CA GLY A 151 25.71 -1.77 9.84
C GLY A 151 26.40 -2.81 8.97
N GLY A 152 25.66 -3.41 8.02
CA GLY A 152 26.18 -4.43 7.10
C GLY A 152 26.13 -5.87 7.64
N LEU A 153 25.52 -6.09 8.82
CA LEU A 153 25.24 -7.42 9.35
C LEU A 153 24.01 -8.03 8.66
N SER A 154 23.93 -9.34 8.61
CA SER A 154 22.65 -10.01 8.28
C SER A 154 21.60 -9.66 9.33
N ALA A 155 20.32 -9.68 8.96
CA ALA A 155 19.23 -9.47 9.93
C ALA A 155 19.30 -10.48 11.08
N GLU A 156 19.67 -11.73 10.79
CA GLU A 156 19.86 -12.79 11.79
C GLU A 156 20.98 -12.46 12.78
N ASP A 157 22.16 -12.05 12.29
CA ASP A 157 23.30 -11.70 13.13
C ASP A 157 23.00 -10.46 13.98
N PHE A 158 22.34 -9.46 13.39
CA PHE A 158 21.95 -8.25 14.10
C PHE A 158 20.99 -8.57 15.26
N ILE A 159 19.94 -9.34 15.01
CA ILE A 159 18.97 -9.74 16.02
C ILE A 159 19.61 -10.66 17.09
N ALA A 160 20.44 -11.62 16.67
CA ALA A 160 21.17 -12.48 17.62
C ALA A 160 22.04 -11.66 18.58
N GLY A 161 22.65 -10.57 18.12
CA GLY A 161 23.39 -9.63 18.97
C GLY A 161 22.51 -8.72 19.83
N LEU A 162 21.31 -8.38 19.36
CA LEU A 162 20.38 -7.48 20.03
C LEU A 162 19.59 -8.17 21.17
N VAL A 163 19.15 -9.40 20.97
CA VAL A 163 18.29 -10.14 21.92
C VAL A 163 18.86 -10.23 23.35
N PRO A 164 20.14 -10.63 23.57
CA PRO A 164 20.72 -10.67 24.92
C PRO A 164 20.75 -9.29 25.59
N ARG A 165 20.99 -8.23 24.80
CA ARG A 165 21.02 -6.84 25.29
C ARG A 165 19.64 -6.38 25.71
N LEU A 166 18.59 -6.71 24.94
CA LEU A 166 17.19 -6.41 25.29
C LEU A 166 16.81 -7.11 26.60
N ARG A 167 17.14 -8.39 26.77
CA ARG A 167 16.89 -9.12 28.03
C ARG A 167 17.59 -8.49 29.23
N SER A 168 18.87 -8.13 29.06
CA SER A 168 19.68 -7.49 30.12
C SER A 168 19.16 -6.10 30.48
N ALA A 169 18.56 -5.39 29.52
CA ALA A 169 17.98 -4.07 29.73
C ALA A 169 16.55 -4.09 30.29
N GLY A 170 15.99 -5.29 30.55
CA GLY A 170 14.65 -5.44 31.13
C GLY A 170 13.51 -5.44 30.11
N TYR A 171 13.78 -5.77 28.85
CA TYR A 171 12.79 -5.86 27.74
C TYR A 171 12.59 -7.31 27.28
N PRO A 172 12.09 -8.24 28.14
CA PRO A 172 11.97 -9.67 27.79
C PRO A 172 10.98 -9.92 26.64
N HIS A 173 9.84 -9.23 26.61
CA HIS A 173 8.84 -9.40 25.56
C HIS A 173 9.32 -8.90 24.20
N LEU A 174 10.09 -7.81 24.17
CA LEU A 174 10.70 -7.31 22.93
C LEU A 174 11.80 -8.26 22.43
N ALA A 175 12.55 -8.88 23.34
CA ALA A 175 13.54 -9.89 22.99
C ALA A 175 12.89 -11.13 22.37
N GLU A 176 11.78 -11.62 22.95
CA GLU A 176 11.01 -12.74 22.42
C GLU A 176 10.39 -12.41 21.05
N HIS A 177 9.81 -11.22 20.91
CA HIS A 177 9.28 -10.74 19.62
C HIS A 177 10.38 -10.66 18.55
N ALA A 178 11.57 -10.16 18.89
CA ALA A 178 12.70 -10.10 17.97
C ALA A 178 13.18 -11.50 17.53
N GLU A 179 13.20 -12.48 18.45
CA GLU A 179 13.53 -13.87 18.13
C GLU A 179 12.49 -14.48 17.17
N GLN A 180 11.20 -14.22 17.40
CA GLN A 180 10.13 -14.65 16.48
C GLN A 180 10.28 -14.03 15.10
N HIS A 181 10.72 -12.78 15.03
CA HIS A 181 10.94 -12.06 13.76
C HIS A 181 12.05 -12.70 12.89
N VAL A 182 13.03 -13.39 13.49
CA VAL A 182 14.09 -14.11 12.77
C VAL A 182 13.68 -15.53 12.43
N SER A 183 13.00 -16.20 13.37
CA SER A 183 12.60 -17.60 13.23
C SER A 183 11.36 -17.78 12.34
N ALA A 184 10.52 -16.75 12.28
CA ALA A 184 9.34 -16.80 11.43
C ALA A 184 9.76 -16.70 9.97
N GLU A 185 9.05 -17.42 9.16
CA GLU A 185 8.93 -17.19 7.73
C GLU A 185 8.30 -15.79 7.48
N TRP A 186 8.78 -14.77 8.23
CA TRP A 186 8.30 -13.39 8.14
C TRP A 186 8.38 -12.82 6.71
N ARG A 187 9.08 -13.54 5.84
CA ARG A 187 9.10 -13.30 4.40
C ARG A 187 7.75 -13.53 3.73
N GLU A 188 6.83 -14.20 4.41
CA GLU A 188 5.43 -14.30 3.98
C GLU A 188 4.56 -13.20 4.63
N ASN A 189 4.94 -11.92 4.40
CA ASN A 189 4.16 -10.78 4.90
C ASN A 189 2.68 -10.77 4.48
N LEU A 190 2.34 -11.54 3.44
CA LEU A 190 0.95 -11.74 3.03
C LEU A 190 0.13 -12.42 4.14
N ARG A 191 0.68 -13.40 4.86
CA ARG A 191 -0.03 -14.07 5.96
C ARG A 191 -0.35 -13.13 7.12
N GLU A 192 0.60 -12.23 7.45
CA GLU A 192 0.38 -11.23 8.49
C GLU A 192 -0.64 -10.18 8.05
N PHE A 193 -0.61 -9.79 6.78
CA PHE A 193 -1.62 -8.93 6.19
C PHE A 193 -3.00 -9.58 6.22
N GLU A 194 -3.11 -10.85 5.78
CA GLU A 194 -4.36 -11.61 5.77
C GLU A 194 -4.89 -11.83 7.19
N PHE A 195 -4.03 -12.10 8.18
CA PHE A 195 -4.45 -12.24 9.57
C PHE A 195 -5.15 -10.98 10.10
N GLY A 196 -4.57 -9.80 9.87
CA GLY A 196 -5.20 -8.54 10.25
C GLY A 196 -6.50 -8.26 9.48
N LEU A 197 -6.53 -8.60 8.20
CA LEU A 197 -7.72 -8.50 7.37
C LEU A 197 -8.84 -9.42 7.86
N ASP A 198 -8.50 -10.67 8.25
CA ASP A 198 -9.46 -11.63 8.80
C ASP A 198 -10.12 -11.12 10.07
N LEU A 199 -9.33 -10.54 11.00
CA LEU A 199 -9.87 -9.94 12.21
C LEU A 199 -10.90 -8.84 11.91
N ILE A 200 -10.66 -8.03 10.88
CA ILE A 200 -11.59 -6.96 10.49
C ILE A 200 -12.85 -7.55 9.85
N LEU A 201 -12.71 -8.49 8.90
CA LEU A 201 -13.85 -9.10 8.21
C LEU A 201 -14.73 -9.91 9.17
N ASP A 202 -14.13 -10.69 10.07
CA ASP A 202 -14.85 -11.44 11.10
C ASP A 202 -15.60 -10.49 12.07
N GLY A 203 -14.96 -9.38 12.46
CA GLY A 203 -15.59 -8.35 13.29
C GLY A 203 -16.78 -7.69 12.60
N LEU A 204 -16.67 -7.37 11.32
CA LEU A 204 -17.77 -6.84 10.52
C LEU A 204 -18.91 -7.85 10.38
N LYS A 205 -18.61 -9.11 10.10
CA LYS A 205 -19.58 -10.19 9.99
C LYS A 205 -20.37 -10.42 11.27
N GLN A 206 -19.73 -10.29 12.43
CA GLN A 206 -20.40 -10.39 13.73
C GLN A 206 -21.28 -9.18 14.05
N ALA A 207 -21.03 -8.05 13.41
CA ALA A 207 -21.78 -6.81 13.61
C ALA A 207 -22.95 -6.63 12.62
N LEU A 208 -23.06 -7.50 11.60
CA LEU A 208 -24.16 -7.57 10.63
C LEU A 208 -25.37 -8.27 11.24
#